data_c850f550e2369e28c72fd735471233cb
#
_entry.id   c850f550e2369e28c72fd735471233cb
#
_cell.length_a   1.000
_cell.length_b   1.000
_cell.length_c   1.000
_cell.angle_alpha   90.00
_cell.angle_beta   90.00
_cell.angle_gamma   90.00
#
_symmetry.space_group_name_H-M   'P 1'
#
loop_
_entity.id
_entity.type
_entity.pdbx_description
1 polymer ?
#
loop_
_entity_poly.entity_id
_entity_poly.type
_entity_poly.pdbx_seq_one_letter_code
_entity_poly.pdbx_strand_id
1 'polypeptide(L)'
;MATSTNKRNALRTKKALRQWSEKATDTFEKAIGEGAIFASRALQKKINKNVDRPTRWTQQAVGNTNYKNRSGTRHQIFIKGARDKDKKIGSQDDYLKHYFDGGKINKLVPIANGKVLDAHGNIKAIKGGKMMRNLENGNFIKVENKEGTFIMKKYKPKKSRTKRAKNGSAVAKRRLEKRIQKQSKRIVAVKSDKISTRYSTLGSWESNEEMMLKNINKHIKSRMRYV
;
A
#
# COMPACT_ATOMS: atom_id res chain seq x y z
N MET A 1 -70.13 -5.58 11.79
CA MET A 1 -69.47 -6.84 11.30
C MET A 1 -68.74 -6.58 10.04
N ALA A 2 -67.43 -6.79 9.96
CA ALA A 2 -66.72 -6.68 8.70
C ALA A 2 -67.11 -7.84 7.78
N THR A 3 -67.58 -7.56 6.55
CA THR A 3 -68.00 -8.58 5.59
C THR A 3 -66.85 -9.50 5.23
N SER A 4 -67.11 -10.76 4.87
CA SER A 4 -66.06 -11.75 4.50
C SER A 4 -65.14 -11.25 3.38
N THR A 5 -65.68 -10.40 2.48
CA THR A 5 -64.95 -9.74 1.40
C THR A 5 -63.86 -8.80 1.92
N ASN A 6 -64.13 -8.00 2.96
CA ASN A 6 -63.17 -7.10 3.57
C ASN A 6 -62.03 -7.87 4.24
N LYS A 7 -62.28 -9.00 4.89
CA LYS A 7 -61.28 -9.87 5.47
C LYS A 7 -60.36 -10.47 4.40
N ARG A 8 -60.89 -10.94 3.28
CA ARG A 8 -60.10 -11.48 2.14
C ARG A 8 -59.22 -10.40 1.49
N ASN A 9 -59.74 -9.19 1.31
CA ASN A 9 -58.97 -8.06 0.77
C ASN A 9 -57.85 -7.66 1.73
N ALA A 10 -58.10 -7.57 3.04
CA ALA A 10 -57.08 -7.30 4.05
C ALA A 10 -55.96 -8.35 4.04
N LEU A 11 -56.30 -9.65 3.91
CA LEU A 11 -55.29 -10.73 3.83
C LEU A 11 -54.45 -10.63 2.54
N ARG A 12 -55.08 -10.33 1.39
CA ARG A 12 -54.38 -10.10 0.11
C ARG A 12 -53.40 -8.93 0.20
N THR A 13 -53.84 -7.78 0.74
CA THR A 13 -53.02 -6.61 0.96
C THR A 13 -51.86 -6.91 1.90
N LYS A 14 -52.09 -7.59 3.02
CA LYS A 14 -51.04 -8.01 3.95
C LYS A 14 -50.01 -8.90 3.26
N LYS A 15 -50.45 -9.87 2.44
CA LYS A 15 -49.52 -10.75 1.69
C LYS A 15 -48.71 -9.96 0.67
N ALA A 16 -49.34 -9.05 -0.08
CA ALA A 16 -48.66 -8.20 -1.05
C ALA A 16 -47.61 -7.27 -0.40
N LEU A 17 -47.98 -6.64 0.72
CA LEU A 17 -47.01 -5.82 1.49
C LEU A 17 -45.82 -6.62 2.00
N ARG A 18 -46.06 -7.84 2.51
CA ARG A 18 -44.99 -8.71 2.95
C ARG A 18 -44.06 -9.09 1.79
N GLN A 19 -44.58 -9.51 0.67
CA GLN A 19 -43.80 -9.83 -0.52
C GLN A 19 -43.00 -8.62 -1.04
N TRP A 20 -43.63 -7.45 -1.04
CA TRP A 20 -42.95 -6.20 -1.42
C TRP A 20 -41.82 -5.88 -0.45
N SER A 21 -42.05 -5.98 0.88
CA SER A 21 -41.04 -5.74 1.91
C SER A 21 -39.86 -6.69 1.76
N GLU A 22 -40.12 -7.98 1.55
CA GLU A 22 -39.06 -8.99 1.32
C GLU A 22 -38.24 -8.64 0.06
N LYS A 23 -38.89 -8.32 -1.04
CA LYS A 23 -38.24 -7.94 -2.28
C LYS A 23 -37.43 -6.65 -2.13
N ALA A 24 -37.98 -5.64 -1.45
CA ALA A 24 -37.29 -4.39 -1.18
C ALA A 24 -36.02 -4.61 -0.34
N THR A 25 -36.10 -5.43 0.71
CA THR A 25 -34.97 -5.79 1.56
C THR A 25 -33.88 -6.50 0.77
N ASP A 26 -34.23 -7.52 -0.01
CA ASP A 26 -33.27 -8.25 -0.85
C ASP A 26 -32.60 -7.34 -1.88
N THR A 27 -33.35 -6.44 -2.50
CA THR A 27 -32.82 -5.48 -3.47
C THR A 27 -31.87 -4.49 -2.81
N PHE A 28 -32.22 -4.03 -1.61
CA PHE A 28 -31.38 -3.13 -0.81
C PHE A 28 -30.07 -3.80 -0.39
N GLU A 29 -30.11 -5.03 0.13
CA GLU A 29 -28.90 -5.79 0.48
C GLU A 29 -27.97 -6.02 -0.71
N LYS A 30 -28.53 -6.39 -1.87
CA LYS A 30 -27.78 -6.53 -3.12
C LYS A 30 -27.17 -5.20 -3.55
N ALA A 31 -27.92 -4.11 -3.47
CA ALA A 31 -27.45 -2.78 -3.82
C ALA A 31 -26.28 -2.29 -2.94
N ILE A 32 -26.32 -2.58 -1.63
CA ILE A 32 -25.21 -2.29 -0.72
C ILE A 32 -23.97 -3.12 -1.12
N GLY A 33 -24.14 -4.40 -1.36
CA GLY A 33 -23.03 -5.29 -1.73
C GLY A 33 -22.34 -4.85 -3.03
N GLU A 34 -23.12 -4.57 -4.06
CA GLU A 34 -22.60 -4.05 -5.32
C GLU A 34 -21.95 -2.66 -5.13
N GLY A 35 -22.59 -1.78 -4.37
CA GLY A 35 -22.06 -0.46 -4.02
C GLY A 35 -20.71 -0.53 -3.30
N ALA A 36 -20.55 -1.46 -2.37
CA ALA A 36 -19.28 -1.70 -1.67
C ALA A 36 -18.17 -2.18 -2.63
N ILE A 37 -18.51 -3.04 -3.60
CA ILE A 37 -17.55 -3.46 -4.64
C ILE A 37 -17.14 -2.26 -5.51
N PHE A 38 -18.08 -1.43 -5.93
CA PHE A 38 -17.76 -0.22 -6.71
C PHE A 38 -16.92 0.78 -5.91
N ALA A 39 -17.24 0.99 -4.63
CA ALA A 39 -16.50 1.88 -3.76
C ALA A 39 -15.06 1.38 -3.54
N SER A 40 -14.86 0.08 -3.30
CA SER A 40 -13.53 -0.50 -3.16
C SER A 40 -12.68 -0.38 -4.44
N ARG A 41 -13.29 -0.58 -5.61
CA ARG A 41 -12.65 -0.36 -6.91
C ARG A 41 -12.28 1.11 -7.14
N ALA A 42 -13.15 2.04 -6.75
CA ALA A 42 -12.89 3.48 -6.85
C ALA A 42 -11.70 3.89 -5.97
N LEU A 43 -11.62 3.40 -4.73
CA LEU A 43 -10.48 3.61 -3.85
C LEU A 43 -9.20 3.02 -4.44
N GLN A 44 -9.23 1.79 -4.94
CA GLN A 44 -8.08 1.18 -5.60
C GLN A 44 -7.61 1.97 -6.83
N LYS A 45 -8.54 2.46 -7.65
CA LYS A 45 -8.23 3.32 -8.80
C LYS A 45 -7.55 4.63 -8.36
N LYS A 46 -8.02 5.24 -7.27
CA LYS A 46 -7.42 6.44 -6.69
C LYS A 46 -5.99 6.15 -6.21
N ILE A 47 -5.75 5.03 -5.52
CA ILE A 47 -4.40 4.59 -5.10
C ILE A 47 -3.49 4.42 -6.32
N ASN A 48 -3.95 3.71 -7.35
CA ASN A 48 -3.15 3.44 -8.55
C ASN A 48 -2.78 4.71 -9.32
N LYS A 49 -3.63 5.73 -9.27
CA LYS A 49 -3.39 7.03 -9.94
C LYS A 49 -2.40 7.91 -9.16
N ASN A 50 -2.46 7.89 -7.83
CA ASN A 50 -1.73 8.85 -7.01
C ASN A 50 -0.43 8.29 -6.41
N VAL A 51 -0.26 6.97 -6.38
CA VAL A 51 1.00 6.33 -5.98
C VAL A 51 1.93 6.26 -7.19
N ASP A 52 3.13 6.83 -7.06
CA ASP A 52 4.12 6.77 -8.15
C ASP A 52 4.55 5.33 -8.41
N ARG A 53 4.43 4.90 -9.66
CA ARG A 53 4.82 3.56 -10.13
C ARG A 53 4.35 2.42 -9.24
N PRO A 54 3.02 2.26 -9.04
CA PRO A 54 2.49 1.26 -8.11
C PRO A 54 2.88 -0.15 -8.55
N THR A 55 3.40 -0.92 -7.62
CA THR A 55 3.69 -2.34 -7.86
C THR A 55 2.39 -3.15 -7.94
N ARG A 56 2.42 -4.37 -8.49
CA ARG A 56 1.26 -5.29 -8.45
C ARG A 56 0.70 -5.46 -7.04
N TRP A 57 1.57 -5.50 -6.05
CA TRP A 57 1.18 -5.57 -4.66
C TRP A 57 0.36 -4.35 -4.21
N THR A 58 0.79 -3.13 -4.57
CA THR A 58 0.04 -1.88 -4.31
C THR A 58 -1.26 -1.81 -5.10
N GLN A 59 -1.26 -2.30 -6.35
CA GLN A 59 -2.44 -2.34 -7.22
C GLN A 59 -3.54 -3.28 -6.74
N GLN A 60 -3.30 -4.07 -5.71
CA GLN A 60 -4.23 -5.01 -5.10
C GLN A 60 -4.40 -4.75 -3.60
N ALA A 61 -4.12 -3.52 -3.14
CA ALA A 61 -4.09 -3.18 -1.73
C ALA A 61 -5.47 -3.12 -1.08
N VAL A 62 -6.51 -2.77 -1.83
CA VAL A 62 -7.86 -2.66 -1.30
C VAL A 62 -8.51 -4.04 -1.24
N GLY A 63 -9.02 -4.38 -0.07
CA GLY A 63 -9.84 -5.57 0.16
C GLY A 63 -11.31 -5.18 0.35
N ASN A 64 -12.19 -6.10 -0.01
CA ASN A 64 -13.61 -6.04 0.32
C ASN A 64 -14.03 -7.42 0.80
N THR A 65 -14.69 -7.47 1.95
CA THR A 65 -15.27 -8.70 2.51
C THR A 65 -16.70 -8.45 2.96
N ASN A 66 -17.51 -9.49 2.92
CA ASN A 66 -18.85 -9.46 3.46
C ASN A 66 -18.99 -10.55 4.54
N TYR A 67 -19.68 -10.21 5.60
CA TYR A 67 -20.01 -11.10 6.69
C TYR A 67 -21.53 -11.13 6.83
N LYS A 68 -22.13 -12.30 6.73
CA LYS A 68 -23.56 -12.49 6.93
C LYS A 68 -23.82 -13.00 8.35
N ASN A 69 -24.56 -12.24 9.13
CA ASN A 69 -24.97 -12.56 10.49
C ASN A 69 -26.49 -12.72 10.55
N ARG A 70 -27.02 -13.17 11.69
CA ARG A 70 -28.48 -13.20 11.95
C ARG A 70 -29.14 -11.82 11.86
N SER A 71 -28.38 -10.76 12.15
CA SER A 71 -28.84 -9.36 12.12
C SER A 71 -28.68 -8.65 10.75
N GLY A 72 -28.15 -9.35 9.74
CA GLY A 72 -27.96 -8.77 8.38
C GLY A 72 -26.58 -9.00 7.81
N THR A 73 -26.29 -8.34 6.69
CA THR A 73 -25.01 -8.44 5.98
C THR A 73 -24.15 -7.20 6.26
N ARG A 74 -22.94 -7.41 6.76
CA ARG A 74 -21.92 -6.38 6.98
C ARG A 74 -20.91 -6.42 5.84
N HIS A 75 -20.70 -5.30 5.14
CA HIS A 75 -19.65 -5.12 4.16
C HIS A 75 -18.50 -4.33 4.77
N GLN A 76 -17.27 -4.79 4.56
CA GLN A 76 -16.07 -4.13 5.05
C GLN A 76 -15.11 -3.86 3.91
N ILE A 77 -14.74 -2.58 3.70
CA ILE A 77 -13.69 -2.14 2.79
C ILE A 77 -12.48 -1.77 3.61
N PHE A 78 -11.31 -2.28 3.28
CA PHE A 78 -10.08 -2.09 4.06
C PHE A 78 -8.84 -2.12 3.18
N ILE A 79 -7.76 -1.56 3.67
CA ILE A 79 -6.42 -1.78 3.11
C ILE A 79 -5.88 -3.08 3.71
N LYS A 80 -5.38 -3.98 2.87
CA LYS A 80 -4.86 -5.27 3.31
C LYS A 80 -3.68 -5.08 4.25
N GLY A 81 -3.83 -5.54 5.49
CA GLY A 81 -2.79 -5.59 6.49
C GLY A 81 -1.87 -6.80 6.36
N ALA A 82 -0.83 -6.85 7.18
CA ALA A 82 -0.02 -8.04 7.35
C ALA A 82 -0.87 -9.14 7.99
N ARG A 83 -0.92 -10.31 7.36
CA ARG A 83 -1.39 -11.51 8.07
C ARG A 83 -0.40 -11.82 9.19
N ASP A 84 -0.87 -12.26 10.35
CA ASP A 84 -0.04 -12.53 11.53
C ASP A 84 1.19 -13.43 11.29
N LYS A 85 1.14 -14.25 10.25
CA LYS A 85 2.24 -15.12 9.82
C LYS A 85 3.36 -14.38 9.06
N ASP A 86 3.08 -13.18 8.52
CA ASP A 86 3.98 -12.44 7.62
C ASP A 86 4.52 -11.13 8.25
N LYS A 87 4.57 -11.04 9.58
CA LYS A 87 5.07 -9.86 10.31
C LYS A 87 6.47 -9.37 9.88
N LYS A 88 7.21 -10.17 9.14
CA LYS A 88 8.55 -9.81 8.61
C LYS A 88 8.52 -8.97 7.34
N ILE A 89 7.39 -8.88 6.66
CA ILE A 89 7.21 -8.10 5.42
C ILE A 89 6.25 -6.98 5.76
N GLY A 90 6.68 -5.72 5.62
CA GLY A 90 5.81 -4.56 5.86
C GLY A 90 4.47 -4.71 5.15
N SER A 91 3.40 -4.45 5.86
CA SER A 91 2.03 -4.60 5.35
C SER A 91 1.67 -3.50 4.35
N GLN A 92 0.60 -3.70 3.58
CA GLN A 92 0.15 -2.69 2.60
C GLN A 92 -0.40 -1.46 3.29
N ASP A 93 -1.07 -1.62 4.43
CA ASP A 93 -1.56 -0.55 5.29
C ASP A 93 -0.40 0.31 5.83
N ASP A 94 0.67 -0.29 6.37
CA ASP A 94 1.85 0.44 6.82
C ASP A 94 2.50 1.25 5.70
N TYR A 95 2.59 0.65 4.50
CA TYR A 95 3.18 1.31 3.34
C TYR A 95 2.31 2.47 2.85
N LEU A 96 0.98 2.28 2.80
CA LEU A 96 0.04 3.27 2.28
C LEU A 96 -0.37 4.32 3.31
N LYS A 97 -0.20 4.05 4.62
CA LYS A 97 -0.53 4.98 5.69
C LYS A 97 -0.01 6.40 5.42
N HIS A 98 1.24 6.52 4.99
CA HIS A 98 1.84 7.82 4.69
C HIS A 98 1.23 8.55 3.49
N TYR A 99 0.55 7.84 2.60
CA TYR A 99 -0.16 8.44 1.47
C TYR A 99 -1.53 8.98 1.87
N PHE A 100 -2.13 8.45 2.94
CA PHE A 100 -3.38 8.94 3.50
C PHE A 100 -3.15 10.04 4.52
N ASP A 101 -2.33 9.78 5.53
CA ASP A 101 -2.17 10.68 6.68
C ASP A 101 -1.05 11.70 6.47
N GLY A 102 -0.21 11.50 5.44
CA GLY A 102 1.04 12.24 5.32
C GLY A 102 2.03 11.83 6.41
N GLY A 103 3.00 12.68 6.68
CA GLY A 103 3.91 12.54 7.80
C GLY A 103 5.33 12.13 7.44
N LYS A 104 6.10 11.90 8.48
CA LYS A 104 7.54 11.64 8.41
C LYS A 104 7.81 10.17 8.07
N ILE A 105 8.50 9.90 6.97
CA ILE A 105 8.92 8.55 6.61
C ILE A 105 10.35 8.33 7.10
N ASN A 106 10.49 7.62 8.22
CA ASN A 106 11.79 7.19 8.71
C ASN A 106 12.23 5.89 8.00
N LYS A 107 12.53 5.98 6.71
CA LYS A 107 12.90 4.82 5.88
C LYS A 107 14.29 5.00 5.27
N LEU A 108 14.95 3.87 5.03
CA LEU A 108 16.15 3.81 4.22
C LEU A 108 15.81 4.27 2.80
N VAL A 109 16.35 5.42 2.42
CA VAL A 109 16.16 5.98 1.06
C VAL A 109 17.21 5.35 0.15
N PRO A 110 16.78 4.69 -0.95
CA PRO A 110 17.70 4.16 -1.93
C PRO A 110 18.43 5.31 -2.65
N ILE A 111 19.74 5.17 -2.81
CA ILE A 111 20.48 6.06 -3.68
C ILE A 111 20.18 5.64 -5.13
N ALA A 112 19.49 6.52 -5.83
CA ALA A 112 19.08 6.32 -7.22
C ALA A 112 20.29 6.30 -8.16
N ASN A 113 20.80 5.14 -8.43
CA ASN A 113 21.63 4.89 -9.60
C ASN A 113 20.78 4.08 -10.58
N GLY A 114 20.49 4.59 -11.77
CA GLY A 114 19.53 3.97 -12.71
C GLY A 114 19.78 2.48 -13.04
N LYS A 115 21.00 1.98 -12.79
CA LYS A 115 21.34 0.54 -12.88
C LYS A 115 20.86 -0.30 -11.68
N VAL A 116 20.46 0.33 -10.59
CA VAL A 116 20.12 -0.33 -9.32
C VAL A 116 18.61 -0.41 -9.12
N LEU A 117 17.84 0.41 -9.82
CA LEU A 117 16.39 0.46 -9.72
C LEU A 117 15.71 -0.48 -10.71
N ASP A 118 14.58 -1.05 -10.31
CA ASP A 118 13.67 -1.74 -11.21
C ASP A 118 12.70 -0.73 -11.88
N ALA A 119 11.82 -1.22 -12.76
CA ALA A 119 10.82 -0.40 -13.44
C ALA A 119 9.87 0.35 -12.48
N HIS A 120 9.74 -0.13 -11.25
CA HIS A 120 8.91 0.48 -10.20
C HIS A 120 9.68 1.43 -9.28
N GLY A 121 10.95 1.72 -9.58
CA GLY A 121 11.80 2.56 -8.73
C GLY A 121 12.30 1.90 -7.46
N ASN A 122 12.11 0.57 -7.29
CA ASN A 122 12.65 -0.17 -6.15
C ASN A 122 14.08 -0.58 -6.41
N ILE A 123 14.90 -0.61 -5.35
CA ILE A 123 16.26 -1.12 -5.48
C ILE A 123 16.24 -2.64 -5.66
N LYS A 124 16.79 -3.12 -6.78
CA LYS A 124 16.89 -4.55 -7.08
C LYS A 124 17.55 -5.37 -5.97
N ALA A 125 18.55 -4.79 -5.28
CA ALA A 125 19.28 -5.44 -4.20
C ALA A 125 18.49 -5.57 -2.88
N ILE A 126 17.37 -4.84 -2.74
CA ILE A 126 16.56 -4.79 -1.51
C ILE A 126 15.26 -5.58 -1.67
N LYS A 127 14.82 -5.78 -2.92
CA LYS A 127 13.55 -6.44 -3.24
C LYS A 127 13.43 -7.83 -2.60
N GLY A 128 12.29 -8.10 -1.97
CA GLY A 128 11.98 -9.41 -1.42
C GLY A 128 12.84 -9.84 -0.23
N GLY A 129 13.20 -8.92 0.66
CA GLY A 129 14.00 -9.23 1.85
C GLY A 129 15.49 -9.48 1.58
N LYS A 130 15.95 -9.29 0.33
CA LYS A 130 17.36 -9.47 -0.03
C LYS A 130 18.32 -8.58 0.76
N MET A 131 17.87 -7.41 1.20
CA MET A 131 18.71 -6.52 2.02
C MET A 131 19.05 -7.16 3.35
N MET A 132 18.04 -7.70 4.07
CA MET A 132 18.28 -8.37 5.36
C MET A 132 19.16 -9.59 5.18
N ARG A 133 18.87 -10.45 4.20
CA ARG A 133 19.73 -11.61 3.89
C ARG A 133 21.18 -11.20 3.55
N ASN A 134 21.36 -10.09 2.82
CA ASN A 134 22.70 -9.63 2.49
C ASN A 134 23.41 -9.00 3.69
N LEU A 135 22.70 -8.42 4.66
CA LEU A 135 23.26 -7.97 5.94
C LEU A 135 23.63 -9.18 6.80
N GLU A 136 22.74 -10.16 6.94
CA GLU A 136 22.98 -11.40 7.68
C GLU A 136 24.17 -12.18 7.10
N ASN A 137 24.24 -12.32 5.79
CA ASN A 137 25.33 -13.00 5.07
C ASN A 137 26.62 -12.15 4.99
N GLY A 138 26.67 -10.98 5.61
CA GLY A 138 27.83 -10.10 5.58
C GLY A 138 28.23 -9.56 4.21
N ASN A 139 27.35 -9.64 3.20
CA ASN A 139 27.55 -9.01 1.89
C ASN A 139 27.31 -7.49 1.92
N PHE A 140 26.45 -7.04 2.83
CA PHE A 140 26.24 -5.63 3.15
C PHE A 140 26.71 -5.35 4.57
N ILE A 141 27.11 -4.12 4.82
CA ILE A 141 27.47 -3.60 6.15
C ILE A 141 26.63 -2.36 6.41
N LYS A 142 26.19 -2.22 7.66
CA LYS A 142 25.59 -0.99 8.18
C LYS A 142 26.71 -0.14 8.74
N VAL A 143 26.80 1.09 8.26
CA VAL A 143 27.78 2.08 8.74
C VAL A 143 27.00 3.25 9.29
N GLU A 144 27.28 3.59 10.54
CA GLU A 144 26.71 4.77 11.22
C GLU A 144 27.82 5.78 11.42
N ASN A 145 27.58 7.01 11.01
CA ASN A 145 28.47 8.14 11.21
C ASN A 145 27.66 9.39 11.57
N LYS A 146 28.34 10.53 11.77
CA LYS A 146 27.71 11.83 12.08
C LYS A 146 26.72 12.29 11.00
N GLU A 147 26.83 11.81 9.78
CA GLU A 147 25.98 12.16 8.63
C GLU A 147 24.76 11.26 8.48
N GLY A 148 24.69 10.15 9.24
CA GLY A 148 23.57 9.22 9.23
C GLY A 148 23.96 7.76 9.13
N THR A 149 22.94 6.92 8.91
CA THR A 149 23.11 5.48 8.73
C THR A 149 23.14 5.11 7.25
N PHE A 150 24.18 4.41 6.83
CA PHE A 150 24.38 3.98 5.45
C PHE A 150 24.41 2.46 5.37
N ILE A 151 23.80 1.90 4.33
CA ILE A 151 23.98 0.49 3.97
C ILE A 151 24.88 0.41 2.75
N MET A 152 26.00 -0.28 2.90
CA MET A 152 27.04 -0.37 1.88
C MET A 152 27.31 -1.83 1.54
N LYS A 153 27.65 -2.09 0.27
CA LYS A 153 28.19 -3.39 -0.12
C LYS A 153 29.58 -3.59 0.50
N LYS A 154 29.81 -4.75 1.13
CA LYS A 154 31.12 -5.09 1.68
C LYS A 154 32.18 -5.11 0.57
N TYR A 155 33.33 -4.54 0.86
CA TYR A 155 34.46 -4.56 -0.05
C TYR A 155 35.09 -5.94 -0.09
N LYS A 156 35.14 -6.51 -1.30
CA LYS A 156 36.03 -7.64 -1.59
C LYS A 156 37.24 -7.05 -2.30
N PRO A 157 38.41 -6.88 -1.63
CA PRO A 157 39.57 -6.38 -2.31
C PRO A 157 39.96 -7.38 -3.40
N LYS A 158 39.99 -6.94 -4.63
CA LYS A 158 40.68 -7.73 -5.65
C LYS A 158 42.14 -7.74 -5.26
N LYS A 159 42.76 -8.92 -5.14
CA LYS A 159 44.21 -9.05 -4.95
C LYS A 159 44.90 -8.28 -6.07
N SER A 160 45.32 -7.06 -5.80
CA SER A 160 45.98 -6.22 -6.79
C SER A 160 47.50 -6.51 -6.67
N ARG A 161 48.10 -6.99 -7.72
CA ARG A 161 49.55 -7.12 -7.90
C ARG A 161 50.22 -5.75 -8.11
N THR A 162 49.63 -4.64 -7.75
CA THR A 162 50.20 -3.32 -8.00
C THR A 162 51.27 -2.97 -6.98
N LYS A 163 52.48 -2.68 -7.47
CA LYS A 163 53.62 -2.11 -6.72
C LYS A 163 53.16 -0.90 -5.89
N ARG A 164 53.53 -0.84 -4.63
CA ARG A 164 53.22 0.28 -3.73
C ARG A 164 53.76 1.59 -4.33
N ALA A 165 52.86 2.52 -4.65
CA ALA A 165 53.27 3.86 -4.97
C ALA A 165 53.75 4.59 -3.71
N LYS A 166 54.86 5.33 -3.80
CA LYS A 166 55.35 6.19 -2.73
C LYS A 166 54.29 7.17 -2.27
N ASN A 167 54.12 7.32 -0.95
CA ASN A 167 53.15 8.26 -0.39
C ASN A 167 53.43 9.67 -0.90
N GLY A 168 52.38 10.40 -1.30
CA GLY A 168 52.49 11.77 -1.75
C GLY A 168 52.60 11.97 -3.27
N SER A 169 52.80 10.90 -4.05
CA SER A 169 52.86 11.02 -5.51
C SER A 169 51.46 11.34 -6.14
N ALA A 170 51.45 12.05 -7.26
CA ALA A 170 50.22 12.31 -8.03
C ALA A 170 49.44 11.03 -8.34
N VAL A 171 50.15 9.91 -8.53
CA VAL A 171 49.59 8.57 -8.72
C VAL A 171 48.87 8.06 -7.46
N ALA A 172 49.41 8.35 -6.26
CA ALA A 172 48.78 7.97 -4.99
C ALA A 172 47.48 8.78 -4.77
N LYS A 173 47.48 10.09 -5.05
CA LYS A 173 46.30 10.96 -4.97
C LYS A 173 45.19 10.47 -5.94
N ARG A 174 45.47 10.24 -7.22
CA ARG A 174 44.54 9.68 -8.19
C ARG A 174 43.99 8.32 -7.79
N ARG A 175 44.79 7.46 -7.13
CA ARG A 175 44.33 6.18 -6.59
C ARG A 175 43.39 6.34 -5.41
N LEU A 176 43.66 7.31 -4.54
CA LEU A 176 42.80 7.64 -3.39
C LEU A 176 41.43 8.17 -3.90
N GLU A 177 41.45 9.13 -4.83
CA GLU A 177 40.23 9.65 -5.45
C GLU A 177 39.38 8.56 -6.13
N LYS A 178 40.02 7.66 -6.90
CA LYS A 178 39.34 6.50 -7.49
C LYS A 178 38.79 5.53 -6.42
N ARG A 179 39.45 5.40 -5.26
CA ARG A 179 38.93 4.62 -4.12
C ARG A 179 37.70 5.29 -3.50
N ILE A 180 37.76 6.59 -3.24
CA ILE A 180 36.65 7.39 -2.71
C ILE A 180 35.45 7.30 -3.67
N GLN A 181 35.69 7.51 -4.95
CA GLN A 181 34.65 7.41 -5.98
C GLN A 181 34.07 5.98 -6.11
N LYS A 182 34.86 4.93 -5.89
CA LYS A 182 34.37 3.55 -5.82
C LYS A 182 33.62 3.29 -4.52
N GLN A 183 33.98 3.92 -3.41
CA GLN A 183 33.27 3.77 -2.14
C GLN A 183 31.88 4.45 -2.18
N SER A 184 31.77 5.63 -2.77
CA SER A 184 30.48 6.31 -2.94
C SER A 184 29.50 5.50 -3.81
N LYS A 185 30.01 4.81 -4.84
CA LYS A 185 29.21 3.88 -5.67
C LYS A 185 28.75 2.61 -4.97
N ARG A 186 29.15 2.36 -3.72
CA ARG A 186 28.79 1.20 -2.92
C ARG A 186 27.65 1.42 -1.98
N ILE A 187 27.33 2.68 -1.71
CA ILE A 187 26.18 3.00 -0.88
C ILE A 187 24.93 2.54 -1.61
N VAL A 188 24.19 1.67 -0.98
CA VAL A 188 22.96 1.08 -1.52
C VAL A 188 21.74 1.84 -1.01
N ALA A 189 21.76 2.24 0.26
CA ALA A 189 20.69 2.99 0.89
C ALA A 189 21.24 3.89 2.00
N VAL A 190 20.56 4.99 2.24
CA VAL A 190 20.83 5.95 3.31
C VAL A 190 19.59 6.08 4.16
N LYS A 191 19.73 5.98 5.48
CA LYS A 191 18.71 6.42 6.41
C LYS A 191 18.83 7.93 6.51
N SER A 192 17.92 8.65 5.91
CA SER A 192 17.89 10.11 6.02
C SER A 192 17.09 10.49 7.25
N ASP A 193 17.75 11.19 8.18
CA ASP A 193 17.06 11.83 9.30
C ASP A 193 16.38 13.14 8.85
N LYS A 194 16.75 13.66 7.68
CA LYS A 194 16.01 14.72 6.98
C LYS A 194 14.75 14.14 6.35
N ILE A 195 13.74 14.21 7.09
CA ILE A 195 12.43 13.69 6.83
C ILE A 195 11.81 14.50 5.72
N SER A 196 11.63 13.90 4.56
CA SER A 196 10.69 14.47 3.58
C SER A 196 9.28 14.26 4.14
N THR A 197 8.65 15.36 4.57
CA THR A 197 7.22 15.37 4.79
C THR A 197 6.57 15.08 3.45
N ARG A 198 6.02 13.89 3.28
CA ARG A 198 5.13 13.63 2.15
C ARG A 198 3.78 14.24 2.50
N TYR A 199 3.29 15.10 1.63
CA TYR A 199 1.90 15.53 1.68
C TYR A 199 1.00 14.32 1.45
N SER A 200 -0.15 14.29 2.11
CA SER A 200 -1.18 13.31 1.84
C SER A 200 -1.63 13.42 0.37
N THR A 201 -1.22 12.47 -0.46
CA THR A 201 -1.58 12.45 -1.88
C THR A 201 -2.93 11.79 -2.13
N LEU A 202 -3.39 10.98 -1.17
CA LEU A 202 -4.67 10.29 -1.22
C LEU A 202 -5.78 11.04 -0.45
N GLY A 203 -5.43 12.06 0.33
CA GLY A 203 -6.31 12.71 1.29
C GLY A 203 -6.48 11.85 2.55
N SER A 204 -7.09 12.41 3.60
CA SER A 204 -7.32 11.68 4.84
C SER A 204 -8.19 10.43 4.62
N TRP A 205 -8.13 9.49 5.55
CA TRP A 205 -8.97 8.29 5.48
C TRP A 205 -10.46 8.66 5.53
N GLU A 206 -10.84 9.62 6.36
CA GLU A 206 -12.21 10.12 6.49
C GLU A 206 -12.74 10.66 5.16
N SER A 207 -11.95 11.47 4.44
CA SER A 207 -12.33 11.99 3.11
C SER A 207 -12.54 10.86 2.10
N ASN A 208 -11.76 9.80 2.19
CA ASN A 208 -11.93 8.62 1.33
C ASN A 208 -13.16 7.79 1.73
N GLU A 209 -13.47 7.71 3.02
CA GLU A 209 -14.67 7.08 3.54
C GLU A 209 -15.93 7.80 3.05
N GLU A 210 -15.96 9.13 3.13
CA GLU A 210 -17.06 9.94 2.58
C GLU A 210 -17.26 9.70 1.08
N MET A 211 -16.17 9.64 0.32
CA MET A 211 -16.23 9.33 -1.11
C MET A 211 -16.82 7.92 -1.35
N MET A 212 -16.42 6.94 -0.56
CA MET A 212 -16.92 5.57 -0.65
C MET A 212 -18.41 5.51 -0.31
N LEU A 213 -18.84 6.17 0.76
CA LEU A 213 -20.24 6.27 1.17
C LEU A 213 -21.11 6.96 0.11
N LYS A 214 -20.61 8.05 -0.50
CA LYS A 214 -21.28 8.70 -1.63
C LYS A 214 -21.51 7.73 -2.79
N ASN A 215 -20.52 6.93 -3.14
CA ASN A 215 -20.61 5.96 -4.22
C ASN A 215 -21.63 4.85 -3.90
N ILE A 216 -21.62 4.34 -2.66
CA ILE A 216 -22.56 3.33 -2.19
C ILE A 216 -23.98 3.89 -2.24
N ASN A 217 -24.21 5.08 -1.68
CA ASN A 217 -25.53 5.73 -1.67
C ASN A 217 -26.07 6.01 -3.07
N LYS A 218 -25.19 6.45 -3.98
CA LYS A 218 -25.58 6.64 -5.39
C LYS A 218 -26.06 5.33 -6.02
N HIS A 219 -25.37 4.24 -5.72
CA HIS A 219 -25.71 2.92 -6.24
C HIS A 219 -27.03 2.41 -5.66
N ILE A 220 -27.23 2.54 -4.34
CA ILE A 220 -28.49 2.21 -3.68
C ILE A 220 -29.65 2.99 -4.29
N LYS A 221 -29.52 4.33 -4.39
CA LYS A 221 -30.56 5.17 -5.00
C LYS A 221 -30.90 4.75 -6.43
N SER A 222 -29.91 4.36 -7.22
CA SER A 222 -30.14 3.88 -8.58
C SER A 222 -30.92 2.58 -8.62
N ARG A 223 -30.61 1.63 -7.74
CA ARG A 223 -31.27 0.32 -7.69
C ARG A 223 -32.68 0.37 -7.09
N MET A 224 -32.87 1.19 -6.05
CA MET A 224 -34.16 1.32 -5.35
C MET A 224 -35.23 2.09 -6.15
N ARG A 225 -34.86 2.75 -7.24
CA ARG A 225 -35.84 3.43 -8.13
C ARG A 225 -36.78 2.47 -8.83
N TYR A 226 -36.47 1.19 -8.89
CA TYR A 226 -37.19 0.18 -9.66
C TYR A 226 -37.85 -0.88 -8.75
N VAL A 227 -37.96 -0.65 -7.46
CA VAL A 227 -38.65 -1.48 -6.46
C VAL A 227 -40.02 -0.88 -6.12
#